data_8616f3e4bcb520a6fc86158ef2fa5b7d
#
_entry.id   8616f3e4bcb520a6fc86158ef2fa5b7d
#
_cell.length_a   1.000
_cell.length_b   1.000
_cell.length_c   1.000
_cell.angle_alpha   90.00
_cell.angle_beta   90.00
_cell.angle_gamma   90.00
#
_symmetry.space_group_name_H-M   'P 1'
#
loop_
_entity.id
_entity.type
_entity.pdbx_description
1 polymer ?
#
loop_
_entity_poly.entity_id
_entity_poly.type
_entity_poly.pdbx_seq_one_letter_code
_entity_poly.pdbx_strand_id
1 'polypeptide(L)'
;MQRLSRNFRLTAVAAVATAILAVSAFAPAREAALSPRFNHVMLTVSNLDSSITFYTAAFDLQVAQRITELKVAGPDGAASARPVKMALLKFPGQEFVLELSERPASATPATGPAPYYQHLGVDVRDIAAAAARVAKAGGRNPSPINTVTAGGTVAKNMFFRGPSGELVELMQVVSGEF
;
A
#
# COMPACT_ATOMS: atom_id res chain seq x y z
N MET A 1 15.36 -84.45 34.08
CA MET A 1 14.15 -83.80 34.65
C MET A 1 14.58 -82.55 35.39
N GLN A 2 14.29 -81.43 34.89
CA GLN A 2 13.71 -80.23 35.50
C GLN A 2 13.77 -79.07 34.60
N ARG A 3 12.61 -78.57 34.24
CA ARG A 3 12.37 -77.35 33.56
C ARG A 3 12.61 -76.18 34.50
N LEU A 4 13.36 -75.17 34.17
CA LEU A 4 13.32 -73.86 34.79
C LEU A 4 13.32 -72.77 33.77
N SER A 5 12.23 -72.25 33.72
CA SER A 5 11.54 -71.00 33.34
C SER A 5 12.40 -69.87 32.76
N ARG A 6 12.09 -69.60 31.48
CA ARG A 6 12.32 -68.38 30.74
C ARG A 6 11.28 -67.33 31.21
N ASN A 7 11.59 -66.44 32.11
CA ASN A 7 10.81 -65.21 32.30
C ASN A 7 11.63 -64.20 33.07
N PHE A 8 12.57 -63.54 32.43
CA PHE A 8 13.15 -62.31 32.97
C PHE A 8 13.91 -61.56 31.86
N ARG A 9 13.23 -60.94 30.96
CA ARG A 9 13.79 -59.87 30.08
C ARG A 9 12.70 -59.15 29.29
N LEU A 10 11.73 -58.54 29.97
CA LEU A 10 10.73 -57.71 29.24
C LEU A 10 10.22 -56.52 30.03
N THR A 11 11.03 -55.99 30.98
CA THR A 11 10.59 -54.81 31.75
C THR A 11 11.57 -53.62 31.76
N ALA A 12 12.52 -53.58 30.85
CA ALA A 12 13.50 -52.47 30.81
C ALA A 12 13.45 -51.58 29.59
N VAL A 13 12.47 -51.71 28.69
CA VAL A 13 12.39 -50.88 27.44
C VAL A 13 11.26 -49.85 27.43
N ALA A 14 10.36 -49.88 28.42
CA ALA A 14 9.20 -48.98 28.43
C ALA A 14 9.44 -47.64 29.15
N ALA A 15 10.60 -47.38 29.76
CA ALA A 15 10.83 -46.18 30.58
C ALA A 15 11.63 -45.05 29.90
N VAL A 16 12.11 -45.25 28.66
CA VAL A 16 12.93 -44.23 27.95
C VAL A 16 12.12 -43.45 26.90
N ALA A 17 10.94 -43.90 26.51
CA ALA A 17 10.13 -43.24 25.46
C ALA A 17 9.25 -42.09 25.97
N THR A 18 9.11 -41.86 27.30
CA THR A 18 8.19 -40.84 27.84
C THR A 18 8.86 -39.52 28.23
N ALA A 19 10.19 -39.44 28.15
CA ALA A 19 10.93 -38.23 28.57
C ALA A 19 11.26 -37.23 27.42
N ILE A 20 10.95 -37.56 26.17
CA ILE A 20 11.30 -36.70 24.99
C ILE A 20 10.12 -35.82 24.51
N LEU A 21 8.90 -35.98 25.05
CA LEU A 21 7.71 -35.26 24.61
C LEU A 21 7.34 -34.00 25.43
N ALA A 22 8.15 -33.61 26.41
CA ALA A 22 7.81 -32.47 27.29
C ALA A 22 8.65 -31.21 27.10
N VAL A 23 9.51 -31.13 26.07
CA VAL A 23 10.37 -29.93 25.84
C VAL A 23 9.90 -29.07 24.66
N SER A 24 8.82 -29.44 23.96
CA SER A 24 8.38 -28.70 22.77
C SER A 24 7.30 -27.64 23.03
N ALA A 25 6.97 -27.29 24.27
CA ALA A 25 5.80 -26.46 24.58
C ALA A 25 6.11 -25.02 25.05
N PHE A 26 7.37 -24.61 25.08
CA PHE A 26 7.72 -23.22 25.40
C PHE A 26 8.70 -22.66 24.37
N ALA A 27 8.31 -22.65 23.10
CA ALA A 27 8.82 -21.61 22.22
C ALA A 27 8.17 -20.31 22.70
N PRO A 28 8.93 -19.28 23.15
CA PRO A 28 8.31 -17.97 23.42
C PRO A 28 7.54 -17.58 22.16
N ALA A 29 6.28 -17.18 22.33
CA ALA A 29 5.50 -16.62 21.24
C ALA A 29 6.38 -15.54 20.63
N ARG A 30 6.85 -15.76 19.40
CA ARG A 30 7.66 -14.80 18.66
C ARG A 30 6.80 -13.55 18.61
N GLU A 31 7.19 -12.52 19.36
CA GLU A 31 6.54 -11.22 19.34
C GLU A 31 6.33 -10.89 17.86
N ALA A 32 5.07 -10.69 17.47
CA ALA A 32 4.74 -10.47 16.06
C ALA A 32 5.59 -9.30 15.62
N ALA A 33 6.58 -9.55 14.76
CA ALA A 33 7.53 -8.55 14.35
C ALA A 33 6.73 -7.37 13.80
N LEU A 34 6.90 -6.17 14.37
CA LEU A 34 6.34 -4.95 13.84
C LEU A 34 6.86 -4.83 12.42
N SER A 35 5.98 -5.00 11.44
CA SER A 35 6.29 -4.88 10.02
C SER A 35 5.68 -3.58 9.51
N PRO A 36 6.35 -2.44 9.71
CA PRO A 36 5.85 -1.15 9.21
C PRO A 36 5.75 -1.21 7.70
N ARG A 37 4.68 -0.62 7.16
CA ARG A 37 4.43 -0.50 5.72
C ARG A 37 3.78 0.83 5.42
N PHE A 38 4.00 1.34 4.24
CA PHE A 38 3.26 2.50 3.78
C PHE A 38 1.76 2.18 3.73
N ASN A 39 0.94 3.06 4.29
CA ASN A 39 -0.51 2.88 4.37
C ASN A 39 -1.24 3.69 3.31
N HIS A 40 -0.93 4.98 3.18
CA HIS A 40 -1.59 5.89 2.24
C HIS A 40 -0.69 7.04 1.83
N VAL A 41 -1.08 7.70 0.74
CA VAL A 41 -0.65 9.04 0.38
C VAL A 41 -1.89 9.92 0.22
N MET A 42 -1.87 11.14 0.75
CA MET A 42 -2.96 12.10 0.62
C MET A 42 -2.63 13.14 -0.45
N LEU A 43 -3.57 13.33 -1.37
CA LEU A 43 -3.57 14.43 -2.34
C LEU A 43 -4.65 15.44 -1.98
N THR A 44 -4.28 16.70 -1.92
CA THR A 44 -5.24 17.79 -1.88
C THR A 44 -5.67 18.13 -3.30
N VAL A 45 -6.97 17.98 -3.58
CA VAL A 45 -7.55 18.17 -4.91
C VAL A 45 -8.47 19.38 -4.96
N SER A 46 -8.63 19.96 -6.15
CA SER A 46 -9.51 21.13 -6.35
C SER A 46 -10.99 20.73 -6.46
N ASN A 47 -11.27 19.52 -6.96
CA ASN A 47 -12.61 18.94 -7.08
C ASN A 47 -12.52 17.43 -6.89
N LEU A 48 -13.22 16.92 -5.86
CA LEU A 48 -13.16 15.51 -5.50
C LEU A 48 -13.73 14.59 -6.56
N ASP A 49 -14.90 14.94 -7.12
CA ASP A 49 -15.59 14.07 -8.08
C ASP A 49 -14.85 13.96 -9.40
N SER A 50 -14.29 15.06 -9.91
CA SER A 50 -13.46 15.02 -11.12
C SER A 50 -12.17 14.23 -10.92
N SER A 51 -11.56 14.33 -9.73
CA SER A 51 -10.37 13.54 -9.39
C SER A 51 -10.69 12.06 -9.27
N ILE A 52 -11.79 11.69 -8.61
CA ILE A 52 -12.26 10.29 -8.57
C ILE A 52 -12.46 9.75 -9.98
N THR A 53 -13.20 10.48 -10.82
CA THR A 53 -13.44 10.08 -12.22
C THR A 53 -12.14 9.84 -12.98
N PHE A 54 -11.16 10.75 -12.81
CA PHE A 54 -9.86 10.61 -13.46
C PHE A 54 -9.12 9.36 -12.99
N TYR A 55 -8.91 9.19 -11.68
CA TYR A 55 -8.09 8.09 -11.13
C TYR A 55 -8.73 6.71 -11.36
N THR A 56 -10.06 6.62 -11.31
CA THR A 56 -10.77 5.37 -11.63
C THR A 56 -10.68 5.02 -13.11
N ALA A 57 -10.78 6.01 -14.02
CA ALA A 57 -10.70 5.79 -15.46
C ALA A 57 -9.26 5.52 -15.96
N ALA A 58 -8.26 6.23 -15.40
CA ALA A 58 -6.87 6.11 -15.83
C ALA A 58 -6.20 4.81 -15.32
N PHE A 59 -6.49 4.39 -14.09
CA PHE A 59 -5.71 3.37 -13.38
C PHE A 59 -6.53 2.22 -12.80
N ASP A 60 -7.83 2.12 -13.06
CA ASP A 60 -8.73 1.11 -12.48
C ASP A 60 -8.80 1.16 -10.95
N LEU A 61 -8.47 2.31 -10.34
CA LEU A 61 -8.67 2.50 -8.91
C LEU A 61 -10.15 2.36 -8.56
N GLN A 62 -10.43 1.76 -7.42
CA GLN A 62 -11.79 1.61 -6.90
C GLN A 62 -11.99 2.53 -5.70
N VAL A 63 -13.16 3.19 -5.62
CA VAL A 63 -13.53 3.96 -4.44
C VAL A 63 -13.85 2.98 -3.31
N ALA A 64 -12.96 2.92 -2.32
CA ALA A 64 -13.16 2.11 -1.13
C ALA A 64 -14.11 2.79 -0.14
N GLN A 65 -14.02 4.13 -0.02
CA GLN A 65 -14.86 4.90 0.92
C GLN A 65 -14.96 6.36 0.49
N ARG A 66 -16.11 6.98 0.74
CA ARG A 66 -16.29 8.45 0.76
C ARG A 66 -16.51 8.90 2.19
N ILE A 67 -15.85 10.01 2.59
CA ILE A 67 -15.88 10.55 3.94
C ILE A 67 -16.43 11.97 3.86
N THR A 68 -17.52 12.22 4.57
CA THR A 68 -18.18 13.53 4.60
C THR A 68 -18.03 14.25 5.94
N GLU A 69 -17.61 13.52 6.97
CA GLU A 69 -17.35 14.06 8.30
C GLU A 69 -16.08 13.43 8.87
N LEU A 70 -15.22 14.24 9.44
CA LEU A 70 -14.05 13.79 10.17
C LEU A 70 -14.26 14.08 11.66
N LYS A 71 -14.20 13.03 12.48
CA LYS A 71 -14.25 13.10 13.94
C LYS A 71 -12.88 12.84 14.51
N VAL A 72 -12.42 13.71 15.39
CA VAL A 72 -11.14 13.58 16.06
C VAL A 72 -11.37 13.72 17.57
N ALA A 73 -10.88 12.75 18.34
CA ALA A 73 -10.87 12.83 19.80
C ALA A 73 -9.41 12.94 20.28
N GLY A 74 -9.15 13.88 21.17
CA GLY A 74 -7.87 14.03 21.85
C GLY A 74 -7.69 12.98 22.96
N PRO A 75 -6.46 12.87 23.54
CA PRO A 75 -6.18 11.93 24.62
C PRO A 75 -6.95 12.26 25.91
N ASP A 76 -7.44 13.48 26.06
CA ASP A 76 -8.31 13.98 27.13
C ASP A 76 -9.80 13.62 26.93
N GLY A 77 -10.14 12.94 25.83
CA GLY A 77 -11.51 12.60 25.46
C GLY A 77 -12.29 13.74 24.79
N ALA A 78 -11.70 14.95 24.67
CA ALA A 78 -12.33 16.02 23.93
C ALA A 78 -12.44 15.65 22.45
N ALA A 79 -13.68 15.66 21.92
CA ALA A 79 -13.97 15.29 20.54
C ALA A 79 -14.40 16.51 19.72
N SER A 80 -13.92 16.58 18.48
CA SER A 80 -14.36 17.56 17.48
C SER A 80 -14.86 16.82 16.24
N ALA A 81 -15.82 17.40 15.54
CA ALA A 81 -16.31 16.92 14.26
C ALA A 81 -16.30 18.09 13.26
N ARG A 82 -15.91 17.81 12.04
CA ARG A 82 -15.94 18.80 10.96
C ARG A 82 -16.37 18.18 9.65
N PRO A 83 -17.14 18.88 8.82
CA PRO A 83 -17.45 18.42 7.47
C PRO A 83 -16.17 18.40 6.62
N VAL A 84 -16.05 17.37 5.80
CA VAL A 84 -14.97 17.18 4.83
C VAL A 84 -15.54 16.62 3.53
N LYS A 85 -14.78 16.76 2.45
CA LYS A 85 -15.02 16.05 1.20
C LYS A 85 -13.77 15.24 0.88
N MET A 86 -13.81 13.95 1.18
CA MET A 86 -12.66 13.05 1.01
C MET A 86 -13.10 11.73 0.39
N ALA A 87 -12.17 11.05 -0.25
CA ALA A 87 -12.35 9.70 -0.75
C ALA A 87 -11.07 8.88 -0.59
N LEU A 88 -11.21 7.61 -0.28
CA LEU A 88 -10.15 6.61 -0.25
C LEU A 88 -10.28 5.73 -1.49
N LEU A 89 -9.24 5.72 -2.31
CA LEU A 89 -9.17 4.91 -3.52
C LEU A 89 -8.08 3.84 -3.35
N LYS A 90 -8.36 2.64 -3.86
CA LYS A 90 -7.42 1.51 -3.81
C LYS A 90 -7.27 0.85 -5.17
N PHE A 91 -6.07 0.35 -5.47
CA PHE A 91 -5.91 -0.66 -6.52
C PHE A 91 -6.52 -1.98 -6.06
N PRO A 92 -7.16 -2.75 -6.96
CA PRO A 92 -7.61 -4.10 -6.65
C PRO A 92 -6.47 -4.95 -6.10
N GLY A 93 -6.69 -5.58 -4.95
CA GLY A 93 -5.71 -6.47 -4.31
C GLY A 93 -4.55 -5.78 -3.58
N GLN A 94 -4.56 -4.45 -3.45
CA GLN A 94 -3.55 -3.69 -2.72
C GLN A 94 -4.13 -3.04 -1.46
N GLU A 95 -3.32 -2.97 -0.40
CA GLU A 95 -3.71 -2.31 0.85
C GLU A 95 -3.38 -0.82 0.88
N PHE A 96 -2.45 -0.37 0.02
CA PHE A 96 -2.08 1.04 -0.05
C PHE A 96 -3.22 1.90 -0.60
N VAL A 97 -3.46 3.05 0.03
CA VAL A 97 -4.58 3.94 -0.27
C VAL A 97 -4.10 5.25 -0.90
N LEU A 98 -4.74 5.66 -1.98
CA LEU A 98 -4.73 7.04 -2.44
C LEU A 98 -5.90 7.77 -1.76
N GLU A 99 -5.59 8.67 -0.83
CA GLU A 99 -6.56 9.51 -0.15
C GLU A 99 -6.70 10.84 -0.90
N LEU A 100 -7.90 11.16 -1.35
CA LEU A 100 -8.22 12.43 -1.99
C LEU A 100 -8.97 13.31 -1.00
N SER A 101 -8.50 14.55 -0.80
CA SER A 101 -9.15 15.54 0.06
C SER A 101 -9.40 16.82 -0.73
N GLU A 102 -10.68 17.19 -0.91
CA GLU A 102 -11.02 18.43 -1.60
C GLU A 102 -10.61 19.64 -0.74
N ARG A 103 -9.88 20.56 -1.36
CA ARG A 103 -9.50 21.82 -0.71
C ARG A 103 -10.75 22.63 -0.36
N PRO A 104 -10.88 23.12 0.89
CA PRO A 104 -11.95 24.05 1.20
C PRO A 104 -11.92 25.28 0.29
N ALA A 105 -13.07 25.76 -0.14
CA ALA A 105 -13.18 26.95 -1.01
C ALA A 105 -12.53 28.20 -0.40
N SER A 106 -12.47 28.26 0.94
CA SER A 106 -11.82 29.33 1.69
C SER A 106 -10.30 29.20 1.82
N ALA A 107 -9.71 28.07 1.41
CA ALA A 107 -8.27 27.86 1.55
C ALA A 107 -7.51 28.65 0.48
N THR A 108 -6.55 29.46 0.91
CA THR A 108 -5.60 30.12 0.01
C THR A 108 -4.87 29.04 -0.80
N PRO A 109 -4.80 29.15 -2.14
CA PRO A 109 -3.98 28.26 -2.95
C PRO A 109 -2.55 28.24 -2.43
N ALA A 110 -1.96 27.09 -2.28
CA ALA A 110 -0.54 27.00 -1.97
C ALA A 110 0.25 27.68 -3.12
N THR A 111 0.90 28.79 -2.81
CA THR A 111 1.77 29.49 -3.74
C THR A 111 3.16 28.90 -3.63
N GLY A 112 3.65 28.28 -4.68
CA GLY A 112 4.98 27.68 -4.75
C GLY A 112 4.98 26.16 -4.83
N PRO A 113 6.12 25.55 -5.20
CA PRO A 113 6.26 24.10 -5.20
C PRO A 113 6.16 23.58 -3.77
N ALA A 114 5.40 22.52 -3.54
CA ALA A 114 5.44 21.79 -2.27
C ALA A 114 6.88 21.28 -2.06
N PRO A 115 7.60 21.74 -1.02
CA PRO A 115 9.05 21.54 -0.97
C PRO A 115 9.46 20.08 -0.76
N TYR A 116 8.52 19.21 -0.36
CA TYR A 116 8.83 17.83 0.02
C TYR A 116 8.11 16.77 -0.81
N TYR A 117 6.98 17.09 -1.43
CA TYR A 117 6.24 16.20 -2.31
C TYR A 117 6.49 16.59 -3.78
N GLN A 118 7.12 15.70 -4.54
CA GLN A 118 7.46 15.97 -5.94
C GLN A 118 6.40 15.40 -6.90
N HIS A 119 6.08 14.12 -6.76
CA HIS A 119 5.14 13.44 -7.64
C HIS A 119 4.58 12.17 -7.00
N LEU A 120 3.49 11.67 -7.55
CA LEU A 120 2.96 10.34 -7.32
C LEU A 120 3.50 9.41 -8.42
N GLY A 121 4.19 8.34 -8.04
CA GLY A 121 4.63 7.29 -8.97
C GLY A 121 3.59 6.18 -9.07
N VAL A 122 3.28 5.75 -10.30
CA VAL A 122 2.39 4.63 -10.61
C VAL A 122 3.13 3.63 -11.46
N ASP A 123 3.33 2.42 -10.94
CA ASP A 123 3.90 1.32 -11.70
C ASP A 123 2.88 0.77 -12.70
N VAL A 124 3.32 0.56 -13.94
CA VAL A 124 2.48 0.07 -15.03
C VAL A 124 3.22 -1.00 -15.85
N ARG A 125 2.50 -1.98 -16.34
CA ARG A 125 3.08 -3.05 -17.16
C ARG A 125 3.41 -2.63 -18.58
N ASP A 126 2.64 -1.69 -19.14
CA ASP A 126 2.80 -1.14 -20.49
C ASP A 126 2.59 0.37 -20.42
N ILE A 127 3.68 1.11 -20.51
CA ILE A 127 3.65 2.57 -20.36
C ILE A 127 2.96 3.25 -21.55
N ALA A 128 3.02 2.67 -22.75
CA ALA A 128 2.35 3.26 -23.91
C ALA A 128 0.83 3.12 -23.81
N ALA A 129 0.34 1.94 -23.41
CA ALA A 129 -1.08 1.71 -23.17
C ALA A 129 -1.59 2.57 -22.00
N ALA A 130 -0.82 2.67 -20.90
CA ALA A 130 -1.16 3.51 -19.76
C ALA A 130 -1.21 5.00 -20.15
N ALA A 131 -0.25 5.50 -20.94
CA ALA A 131 -0.24 6.86 -21.44
C ALA A 131 -1.49 7.19 -22.27
N ALA A 132 -1.92 6.26 -23.13
CA ALA A 132 -3.15 6.43 -23.91
C ALA A 132 -4.41 6.52 -23.02
N ARG A 133 -4.48 5.70 -21.95
CA ARG A 133 -5.59 5.76 -20.97
C ARG A 133 -5.57 7.08 -20.20
N VAL A 134 -4.40 7.53 -19.75
CA VAL A 134 -4.23 8.82 -19.05
C VAL A 134 -4.70 9.97 -19.94
N ALA A 135 -4.30 9.99 -21.20
CA ALA A 135 -4.72 11.02 -22.15
C ALA A 135 -6.25 11.02 -22.33
N LYS A 136 -6.86 9.84 -22.51
CA LYS A 136 -8.32 9.68 -22.62
C LYS A 136 -9.05 10.11 -21.35
N ALA A 137 -8.45 9.88 -20.16
CA ALA A 137 -9.01 10.28 -18.87
C ALA A 137 -8.83 11.78 -18.55
N GLY A 138 -8.14 12.55 -19.39
CA GLY A 138 -7.94 13.98 -19.21
C GLY A 138 -6.62 14.38 -18.53
N GLY A 139 -5.62 13.50 -18.52
CA GLY A 139 -4.25 13.84 -18.14
C GLY A 139 -3.66 14.90 -19.06
N ARG A 140 -2.94 15.87 -18.50
CA ARG A 140 -2.45 17.06 -19.21
C ARG A 140 -0.93 17.14 -19.22
N ASN A 141 -0.38 17.86 -20.21
CA ASN A 141 1.04 18.17 -20.31
C ASN A 141 1.94 16.91 -20.20
N PRO A 142 1.72 15.85 -20.99
CA PRO A 142 2.54 14.65 -20.93
C PRO A 142 3.96 14.96 -21.38
N SER A 143 4.96 14.45 -20.67
CA SER A 143 6.34 14.40 -21.14
C SER A 143 6.52 13.29 -22.18
N PRO A 144 7.62 13.29 -22.94
CA PRO A 144 8.03 12.10 -23.67
C PRO A 144 8.21 10.89 -22.76
N ILE A 145 8.05 9.69 -23.31
CA ILE A 145 8.46 8.45 -22.64
C ILE A 145 9.99 8.34 -22.73
N ASN A 146 10.66 8.37 -21.59
CA ASN A 146 12.11 8.25 -21.50
C ASN A 146 12.51 6.86 -20.98
N THR A 147 13.74 6.44 -21.28
CA THR A 147 14.38 5.30 -20.60
C THR A 147 15.34 5.86 -19.56
N VAL A 148 15.21 5.37 -18.33
CA VAL A 148 16.07 5.72 -17.19
C VAL A 148 16.76 4.49 -16.67
N THR A 149 18.01 4.66 -16.24
CA THR A 149 18.82 3.59 -15.65
C THR A 149 19.42 4.10 -14.35
N ALA A 150 19.12 3.42 -13.26
CA ALA A 150 19.64 3.75 -11.94
C ALA A 150 19.76 2.49 -11.06
N GLY A 151 20.86 2.34 -10.31
CA GLY A 151 21.02 1.27 -9.33
C GLY A 151 20.89 -0.15 -9.89
N GLY A 152 21.18 -0.36 -11.20
CA GLY A 152 21.00 -1.67 -11.87
C GLY A 152 19.58 -1.90 -12.43
N THR A 153 18.66 -0.98 -12.20
CA THR A 153 17.30 -1.02 -12.75
C THR A 153 17.23 -0.21 -14.05
N VAL A 154 16.60 -0.77 -15.07
CA VAL A 154 16.20 -0.06 -16.30
C VAL A 154 14.69 0.07 -16.31
N ALA A 155 14.21 1.28 -16.44
CA ALA A 155 12.78 1.57 -16.50
C ALA A 155 12.46 2.57 -17.61
N LYS A 156 11.21 2.56 -18.07
CA LYS A 156 10.64 3.66 -18.86
C LYS A 156 9.80 4.54 -17.95
N ASN A 157 9.87 5.85 -18.12
CA ASN A 157 9.00 6.77 -17.39
C ASN A 157 8.40 7.86 -18.27
N MET A 158 7.32 8.44 -17.82
CA MET A 158 6.76 9.70 -18.31
C MET A 158 6.02 10.42 -17.19
N PHE A 159 5.94 11.73 -17.29
CA PHE A 159 5.21 12.58 -16.35
C PHE A 159 3.99 13.22 -17.03
N PHE A 160 2.97 13.51 -16.24
CA PHE A 160 1.81 14.29 -16.67
C PHE A 160 1.18 15.02 -15.47
N ARG A 161 0.24 15.95 -15.76
CA ARG A 161 -0.54 16.62 -14.73
C ARG A 161 -1.93 16.01 -14.63
N GLY A 162 -2.33 15.66 -13.42
CA GLY A 162 -3.70 15.25 -13.12
C GLY A 162 -4.68 16.44 -13.09
N PRO A 163 -5.97 16.18 -12.80
CA PRO A 163 -7.04 17.18 -12.89
C PRO A 163 -6.85 18.38 -11.96
N SER A 164 -6.20 18.21 -10.81
CA SER A 164 -5.92 19.29 -9.85
C SER A 164 -4.54 19.94 -10.04
N GLY A 165 -3.78 19.51 -11.05
CA GLY A 165 -2.44 20.01 -11.36
C GLY A 165 -1.30 19.22 -10.72
N GLU A 166 -1.61 18.18 -9.95
CA GLU A 166 -0.64 17.28 -9.35
C GLU A 166 0.26 16.62 -10.39
N LEU A 167 1.53 16.43 -10.07
CA LEU A 167 2.46 15.72 -10.92
C LEU A 167 2.36 14.23 -10.66
N VAL A 168 2.18 13.46 -11.73
CA VAL A 168 2.12 11.99 -11.67
C VAL A 168 3.15 11.42 -12.63
N GLU A 169 3.87 10.41 -12.20
CA GLU A 169 4.81 9.63 -13.00
C GLU A 169 4.20 8.26 -13.32
N LEU A 170 4.22 7.88 -14.60
CA LEU A 170 4.10 6.47 -14.98
C LEU A 170 5.49 5.88 -15.02
N MET A 171 5.66 4.68 -14.43
CA MET A 171 6.90 3.93 -14.45
C MET A 171 6.65 2.50 -14.91
N GLN A 172 7.44 2.02 -15.86
CA GLN A 172 7.47 0.63 -16.29
C GLN A 172 8.87 0.09 -16.06
N VAL A 173 9.05 -0.81 -15.10
CA VAL A 173 10.33 -1.52 -14.91
C VAL A 173 10.52 -2.50 -16.07
N VAL A 174 11.65 -2.36 -16.78
CA VAL A 174 12.02 -3.21 -17.92
C VAL A 174 12.93 -4.33 -17.46
N SER A 175 13.89 -4.03 -16.58
CA SER A 175 14.79 -5.02 -15.98
C SER A 175 15.32 -4.50 -14.64
N GLY A 176 15.73 -5.43 -13.75
CA GLY A 176 16.12 -5.11 -12.38
C GLY A 176 14.91 -5.04 -11.44
N GLU A 177 15.11 -4.50 -10.25
CA GLU A 177 14.10 -4.30 -9.22
C GLU A 177 14.00 -2.82 -8.85
N PHE A 178 12.81 -2.37 -8.43
CA PHE A 178 12.54 -1.00 -7.99
C PHE A 178 12.08 -1.01 -6.54
#